data_99afbe6cd0d035858d46b7fd96ca53bb
#
_entry.id   99afbe6cd0d035858d46b7fd96ca53bb
#
_cell.length_a   1.000
_cell.length_b   1.000
_cell.length_c   1.000
_cell.angle_alpha   90.00
_cell.angle_beta   90.00
_cell.angle_gamma   90.00
#
_symmetry.space_group_name_H-M   'P 1'
#
loop_
_entity.id
_entity.type
_entity.pdbx_description
1 polymer ?
#
loop_
_entity_poly.entity_id
_entity_poly.type
_entity_poly.pdbx_seq_one_letter_code
_entity_poly.pdbx_strand_id
1 'polypeptide(L)'
;MVTATSPSRPDPSGPATGSAPEYADLEPFRVTAAEHDFTFYPHGQDRLKALVALIESARASLEVFYYLFDSDTSGTMVRDALVAAARRGVRVALIVDDFGNDAGAEFFEPLVEAGGSFAVFSPKWGKRYLVRNHQKFTIADGARVMTGGANVSDHYFATPADNGWCDLSVEIEGPVVAQFTRWFALLASWVANAEAGRTGQLRRLRDIVREWDGGPNENGGPVRLLVGGPLVRKGHWA
;
A
#
# COMPACT_ATOMS: atom_id res chain seq x y z
N MET A 1 -30.95 -32.90 -22.16
CA MET A 1 -30.56 -31.85 -23.12
C MET A 1 -31.21 -30.56 -22.64
N VAL A 2 -30.49 -29.69 -21.99
CA VAL A 2 -30.99 -28.38 -21.53
C VAL A 2 -30.37 -27.35 -22.46
N THR A 3 -31.18 -26.73 -23.29
CA THR A 3 -30.79 -25.67 -24.21
C THR A 3 -30.69 -24.36 -23.41
N ALA A 4 -29.46 -23.85 -23.18
CA ALA A 4 -29.25 -22.53 -22.63
C ALA A 4 -29.47 -21.48 -23.72
N THR A 5 -30.51 -20.66 -23.56
CA THR A 5 -30.72 -19.44 -24.35
C THR A 5 -29.81 -18.34 -23.84
N SER A 6 -28.88 -17.88 -24.66
CA SER A 6 -28.07 -16.67 -24.38
C SER A 6 -28.98 -15.45 -24.32
N PRO A 7 -28.81 -14.56 -23.34
CA PRO A 7 -29.52 -13.29 -23.32
C PRO A 7 -29.04 -12.39 -24.45
N SER A 8 -30.01 -11.84 -25.21
CA SER A 8 -29.78 -10.90 -26.29
C SER A 8 -29.14 -9.62 -25.79
N ARG A 9 -28.09 -9.17 -26.48
CA ARG A 9 -27.39 -7.92 -26.23
C ARG A 9 -28.37 -6.76 -26.42
N PRO A 10 -28.48 -5.79 -25.52
CA PRO A 10 -29.35 -4.64 -25.69
C PRO A 10 -28.92 -3.79 -26.90
N ASP A 11 -29.87 -3.30 -27.63
CA ASP A 11 -29.70 -2.42 -28.79
C ASP A 11 -29.13 -1.06 -28.36
N PRO A 12 -28.01 -0.59 -28.93
CA PRO A 12 -27.36 0.69 -28.53
C PRO A 12 -28.06 1.93 -29.12
N SER A 13 -29.18 1.82 -29.85
CA SER A 13 -29.81 2.95 -30.55
C SER A 13 -31.02 3.59 -29.84
N GLY A 14 -31.31 3.21 -28.57
CA GLY A 14 -32.33 3.89 -27.77
C GLY A 14 -31.85 5.26 -27.28
N PRO A 15 -32.71 6.33 -27.24
CA PRO A 15 -32.32 7.63 -26.71
C PRO A 15 -31.97 7.48 -25.21
N ALA A 16 -30.72 7.73 -24.84
CA ALA A 16 -30.28 7.83 -23.44
C ALA A 16 -30.88 9.08 -22.80
N THR A 17 -32.15 8.98 -22.35
CA THR A 17 -32.81 10.01 -21.55
C THR A 17 -32.79 9.67 -20.07
N GLY A 18 -31.62 9.52 -19.54
CA GLY A 18 -31.34 9.49 -18.11
C GLY A 18 -29.93 9.97 -17.91
N SER A 19 -29.73 11.04 -17.17
CA SER A 19 -28.40 11.33 -16.65
C SER A 19 -27.87 10.06 -15.97
N ALA A 20 -26.67 9.59 -16.38
CA ALA A 20 -26.01 8.52 -15.64
C ALA A 20 -26.08 8.88 -14.14
N PRO A 21 -26.37 7.92 -13.25
CA PRO A 21 -26.39 8.22 -11.84
C PRO A 21 -25.04 8.88 -11.49
N GLU A 22 -25.12 10.07 -10.89
CA GLU A 22 -23.93 10.78 -10.45
C GLU A 22 -23.20 9.86 -9.47
N TYR A 23 -21.98 9.47 -9.81
CA TYR A 23 -21.16 8.61 -8.95
C TYR A 23 -20.83 9.40 -7.67
N ALA A 24 -21.23 8.89 -6.53
CA ALA A 24 -20.85 9.40 -5.23
C ALA A 24 -20.15 8.29 -4.45
N ASP A 25 -19.00 8.61 -3.89
CA ASP A 25 -18.31 7.70 -2.97
C ASP A 25 -19.16 7.47 -1.73
N LEU A 26 -19.11 6.25 -1.20
CA LEU A 26 -19.78 5.92 0.06
C LEU A 26 -19.05 6.59 1.24
N GLU A 27 -19.80 6.90 2.27
CA GLU A 27 -19.22 7.34 3.55
C GLU A 27 -18.32 6.23 4.15
N PRO A 28 -17.29 6.59 4.94
CA PRO A 28 -16.48 5.61 5.65
C PRO A 28 -17.32 4.69 6.52
N PHE A 29 -17.03 3.40 6.50
CA PHE A 29 -17.78 2.41 7.28
C PHE A 29 -16.85 1.40 7.98
N ARG A 30 -17.36 0.79 9.04
CA ARG A 30 -16.61 -0.19 9.84
C ARG A 30 -17.22 -1.58 9.75
N VAL A 31 -16.33 -2.59 9.81
CA VAL A 31 -16.68 -4.00 9.90
C VAL A 31 -15.77 -4.64 10.93
N THR A 32 -16.35 -5.32 11.93
CA THR A 32 -15.60 -6.15 12.87
C THR A 32 -15.80 -7.61 12.48
N ALA A 33 -14.74 -8.32 12.20
CA ALA A 33 -14.77 -9.73 11.84
C ALA A 33 -13.46 -10.43 12.22
N ALA A 34 -13.57 -11.65 12.74
CA ALA A 34 -12.41 -12.53 12.95
C ALA A 34 -11.29 -11.87 13.78
N GLU A 35 -11.63 -11.25 14.90
CA GLU A 35 -10.73 -10.54 15.81
C GLU A 35 -10.02 -9.33 15.16
N HIS A 36 -10.60 -8.77 14.11
CA HIS A 36 -10.11 -7.57 13.44
C HIS A 36 -11.20 -6.52 13.35
N ASP A 37 -10.78 -5.27 13.45
CA ASP A 37 -11.57 -4.10 13.10
C ASP A 37 -11.07 -3.52 11.78
N PHE A 38 -11.97 -3.37 10.82
CA PHE A 38 -11.72 -2.80 9.50
C PHE A 38 -12.47 -1.49 9.38
N THR A 39 -11.78 -0.41 9.06
CA THR A 39 -12.42 0.87 8.67
C THR A 39 -12.11 1.14 7.21
N PHE A 40 -13.13 1.19 6.38
CA PHE A 40 -13.02 1.41 4.95
C PHE A 40 -13.24 2.88 4.61
N TYR A 41 -12.40 3.40 3.72
CA TYR A 41 -12.42 4.80 3.27
C TYR A 41 -12.58 4.85 1.74
N PRO A 42 -13.80 4.86 1.21
CA PRO A 42 -14.06 4.95 -0.24
C PRO A 42 -13.73 6.34 -0.79
N HIS A 43 -14.02 7.40 -0.03
CA HIS A 43 -13.84 8.77 -0.46
C HIS A 43 -12.38 9.24 -0.36
N GLY A 44 -11.85 9.92 -1.41
CA GLY A 44 -10.45 10.32 -1.51
C GLY A 44 -9.96 11.19 -0.35
N GLN A 45 -10.73 12.23 -0.02
CA GLN A 45 -10.35 13.14 1.06
C GLN A 45 -10.35 12.47 2.44
N ASP A 46 -11.25 11.50 2.66
CA ASP A 46 -11.27 10.75 3.92
C ASP A 46 -10.10 9.76 4.00
N ARG A 47 -9.67 9.19 2.85
CA ARG A 47 -8.43 8.41 2.78
C ARG A 47 -7.21 9.22 3.22
N LEU A 48 -7.06 10.45 2.70
CA LEU A 48 -5.94 11.32 3.08
C LEU A 48 -6.00 11.70 4.55
N LYS A 49 -7.16 12.14 5.04
CA LYS A 49 -7.36 12.49 6.46
C LYS A 49 -7.02 11.30 7.37
N ALA A 50 -7.51 10.10 7.03
CA ALA A 50 -7.25 8.90 7.81
C ALA A 50 -5.76 8.52 7.80
N LEU A 51 -5.08 8.62 6.65
CA LEU A 51 -3.64 8.36 6.56
C LEU A 51 -2.83 9.32 7.42
N VAL A 52 -3.11 10.62 7.34
CA VAL A 52 -2.45 11.64 8.16
C VAL A 52 -2.74 11.40 9.64
N ALA A 53 -4.00 11.14 10.02
CA ALA A 53 -4.37 10.85 11.40
C ALA A 53 -3.68 9.59 11.94
N LEU A 54 -3.53 8.54 11.12
CA LEU A 54 -2.77 7.34 11.49
C LEU A 54 -1.30 7.68 11.79
N ILE A 55 -0.65 8.48 10.93
CA ILE A 55 0.74 8.92 11.10
C ILE A 55 0.88 9.79 12.36
N GLU A 56 -0.02 10.73 12.57
CA GLU A 56 0.02 11.63 13.74
C GLU A 56 -0.19 10.88 15.06
N SER A 57 -0.97 9.82 15.04
CA SER A 57 -1.26 9.02 16.24
C SER A 57 -0.12 8.12 16.69
N ALA A 58 0.85 7.84 15.82
CA ALA A 58 1.97 6.95 16.10
C ALA A 58 2.85 7.49 17.26
N ARG A 59 3.29 6.57 18.13
CA ARG A 59 4.05 6.85 19.33
C ARG A 59 5.44 6.21 19.35
N ALA A 60 5.61 5.06 18.69
CA ALA A 60 6.83 4.27 18.71
C ALA A 60 7.45 4.08 17.33
N SER A 61 6.63 3.70 16.33
CA SER A 61 7.16 3.41 14.99
C SER A 61 6.15 3.67 13.88
N LEU A 62 6.69 4.04 12.72
CA LEU A 62 5.99 4.09 11.43
C LEU A 62 6.81 3.31 10.41
N GLU A 63 6.18 2.32 9.79
CA GLU A 63 6.74 1.50 8.73
C GLU A 63 5.90 1.73 7.48
N VAL A 64 6.49 2.37 6.46
CA VAL A 64 5.76 2.94 5.33
C VAL A 64 6.32 2.41 4.02
N PHE A 65 5.46 1.82 3.20
CA PHE A 65 5.81 1.37 1.85
C PHE A 65 4.79 1.87 0.84
N TYR A 66 5.26 2.57 -0.20
CA TYR A 66 4.43 2.99 -1.33
C TYR A 66 5.10 2.70 -2.67
N TYR A 67 4.31 2.23 -3.63
CA TYR A 67 4.76 2.09 -5.01
C TYR A 67 4.98 3.45 -5.67
N LEU A 68 4.07 4.40 -5.46
CA LEU A 68 4.14 5.77 -5.97
C LEU A 68 3.94 6.75 -4.81
N PHE A 69 4.82 7.74 -4.76
CA PHE A 69 4.76 8.84 -3.79
C PHE A 69 5.18 10.12 -4.54
N ASP A 70 4.20 10.97 -4.87
CA ASP A 70 4.44 12.20 -5.62
C ASP A 70 4.85 13.36 -4.72
N SER A 71 5.48 14.37 -5.31
CA SER A 71 5.84 15.63 -4.63
C SER A 71 4.77 16.71 -4.76
N ASP A 72 3.51 16.30 -4.97
CA ASP A 72 2.34 17.16 -5.07
C ASP A 72 1.84 17.63 -3.68
N THR A 73 0.64 18.24 -3.63
CA THR A 73 0.07 18.76 -2.38
C THR A 73 -0.15 17.68 -1.34
N SER A 74 -0.77 16.57 -1.74
CA SER A 74 -1.04 15.43 -0.85
C SER A 74 0.25 14.76 -0.40
N GLY A 75 1.20 14.58 -1.31
CA GLY A 75 2.52 14.04 -0.99
C GLY A 75 3.29 14.90 -0.01
N THR A 76 3.25 16.22 -0.20
CA THR A 76 3.85 17.17 0.75
C THR A 76 3.20 17.04 2.13
N MET A 77 1.88 16.97 2.21
CA MET A 77 1.16 16.82 3.47
C MET A 77 1.54 15.51 4.20
N VAL A 78 1.59 14.40 3.48
CA VAL A 78 1.96 13.10 4.07
C VAL A 78 3.43 13.09 4.50
N ARG A 79 4.34 13.61 3.67
CA ARG A 79 5.77 13.76 4.04
C ARG A 79 5.94 14.59 5.30
N ASP A 80 5.26 15.73 5.39
CA ASP A 80 5.39 16.63 6.54
C ASP A 80 4.83 16.00 7.82
N ALA A 81 3.78 15.19 7.73
CA ALA A 81 3.29 14.39 8.85
C ALA A 81 4.32 13.34 9.31
N LEU A 82 5.03 12.67 8.38
CA LEU A 82 6.13 11.75 8.70
C LEU A 82 7.30 12.48 9.35
N VAL A 83 7.68 13.66 8.84
CA VAL A 83 8.71 14.53 9.43
C VAL A 83 8.34 14.92 10.86
N ALA A 84 7.10 15.35 11.07
CA ALA A 84 6.59 15.71 12.39
C ALA A 84 6.62 14.51 13.35
N ALA A 85 6.28 13.31 12.87
CA ALA A 85 6.38 12.09 13.66
C ALA A 85 7.84 11.78 14.07
N ALA A 86 8.78 11.87 13.12
CA ALA A 86 10.21 11.68 13.40
C ALA A 86 10.72 12.70 14.45
N ARG A 87 10.34 13.96 14.35
CA ARG A 87 10.68 15.01 15.31
C ARG A 87 10.08 14.76 16.71
N ARG A 88 8.97 14.02 16.81
CA ARG A 88 8.42 13.56 18.10
C ARG A 88 9.17 12.37 18.69
N GLY A 89 10.18 11.83 18.01
CA GLY A 89 10.95 10.66 18.43
C GLY A 89 10.36 9.32 17.96
N VAL A 90 9.35 9.32 17.07
CA VAL A 90 8.84 8.12 16.44
C VAL A 90 9.87 7.59 15.43
N ARG A 91 10.16 6.29 15.44
CA ARG A 91 11.04 5.66 14.46
C ARG A 91 10.30 5.56 13.13
N VAL A 92 10.63 6.39 12.17
CA VAL A 92 10.01 6.41 10.84
C VAL A 92 10.92 5.73 9.83
N ALA A 93 10.41 4.72 9.14
CA ALA A 93 11.07 4.05 8.02
C ALA A 93 10.17 4.10 6.78
N LEU A 94 10.61 4.84 5.76
CA LEU A 94 9.92 4.97 4.48
C LEU A 94 10.69 4.23 3.39
N ILE A 95 10.02 3.36 2.66
CA ILE A 95 10.52 2.72 1.45
C ILE A 95 9.56 3.06 0.30
N VAL A 96 10.10 3.50 -0.83
CA VAL A 96 9.33 3.72 -2.07
C VAL A 96 9.88 2.83 -3.19
N ASP A 97 9.04 2.48 -4.17
CA ASP A 97 9.50 1.74 -5.36
C ASP A 97 10.19 2.71 -6.34
N ASP A 98 11.31 2.31 -6.92
CA ASP A 98 12.12 3.13 -7.87
C ASP A 98 11.40 3.47 -9.17
N PHE A 99 10.44 2.65 -9.56
CA PHE A 99 9.77 2.83 -10.84
C PHE A 99 8.53 3.74 -10.77
N GLY A 100 7.76 3.61 -9.71
CA GLY A 100 6.52 4.38 -9.56
C GLY A 100 6.71 5.73 -8.89
N ASN A 101 7.90 5.97 -8.32
CA ASN A 101 8.15 7.17 -7.53
C ASN A 101 8.86 8.23 -8.37
N ASP A 102 8.15 9.33 -8.67
CA ASP A 102 8.70 10.48 -9.40
C ASP A 102 9.30 11.54 -8.46
N ALA A 103 9.00 11.49 -7.17
CA ALA A 103 9.63 12.35 -6.18
C ALA A 103 11.11 11.97 -6.02
N GLY A 104 12.01 12.90 -6.29
CA GLY A 104 13.45 12.69 -6.09
C GLY A 104 13.80 12.46 -4.62
N ALA A 105 15.00 11.95 -4.33
CA ALA A 105 15.46 11.72 -2.97
C ALA A 105 15.47 13.01 -2.13
N GLU A 106 15.74 14.15 -2.78
CA GLU A 106 15.73 15.48 -2.17
C GLU A 106 14.37 15.85 -1.55
N PHE A 107 13.27 15.33 -2.10
CA PHE A 107 11.95 15.57 -1.53
C PHE A 107 11.81 14.97 -0.12
N PHE A 108 12.58 13.91 0.18
CA PHE A 108 12.54 13.21 1.47
C PHE A 108 13.70 13.59 2.40
N GLU A 109 14.62 14.48 2.00
CA GLU A 109 15.69 14.98 2.86
C GLU A 109 15.18 15.51 4.21
N PRO A 110 14.06 16.28 4.30
CA PRO A 110 13.54 16.73 5.60
C PRO A 110 13.17 15.60 6.56
N LEU A 111 12.76 14.43 6.04
CA LEU A 111 12.50 13.26 6.86
C LEU A 111 13.79 12.68 7.45
N VAL A 112 14.83 12.59 6.62
CA VAL A 112 16.15 12.09 7.04
C VAL A 112 16.78 13.04 8.06
N GLU A 113 16.73 14.34 7.84
CA GLU A 113 17.19 15.37 8.78
C GLU A 113 16.45 15.33 10.13
N ALA A 114 15.18 14.95 10.11
CA ALA A 114 14.37 14.74 11.33
C ALA A 114 14.69 13.44 12.09
N GLY A 115 15.62 12.61 11.56
CA GLY A 115 16.00 11.32 12.15
C GLY A 115 15.21 10.11 11.64
N GLY A 116 14.34 10.29 10.63
CA GLY A 116 13.72 9.19 9.91
C GLY A 116 14.67 8.53 8.92
N SER A 117 14.27 7.37 8.36
CA SER A 117 15.00 6.70 7.30
C SER A 117 14.20 6.69 6.00
N PHE A 118 14.89 6.91 4.90
CA PHE A 118 14.35 6.83 3.55
C PHE A 118 15.17 5.84 2.71
N ALA A 119 14.51 4.97 1.97
CA ALA A 119 15.15 4.04 1.09
C ALA A 119 14.32 3.76 -0.17
N VAL A 120 14.98 3.33 -1.24
CA VAL A 120 14.36 3.04 -2.52
C VAL A 120 14.42 1.53 -2.81
N PHE A 121 13.28 0.93 -3.06
CA PHE A 121 13.17 -0.45 -3.51
C PHE A 121 13.48 -0.50 -5.01
N SER A 122 14.75 -0.77 -5.36
CA SER A 122 15.21 -0.81 -6.74
C SER A 122 15.93 -2.13 -7.03
N PRO A 123 15.36 -2.99 -7.90
CA PRO A 123 16.12 -4.11 -8.44
C PRO A 123 17.16 -3.57 -9.43
N LYS A 124 18.43 -3.54 -9.04
CA LYS A 124 19.56 -3.02 -9.86
C LYS A 124 19.88 -3.89 -11.10
N TRP A 125 18.92 -4.62 -11.66
CA TRP A 125 19.15 -5.54 -12.78
C TRP A 125 18.63 -4.99 -14.10
N GLY A 126 19.37 -5.20 -15.16
CA GLY A 126 19.21 -4.60 -16.48
C GLY A 126 17.90 -4.86 -17.25
N LYS A 127 16.92 -5.55 -16.67
CA LYS A 127 15.52 -5.57 -17.10
C LYS A 127 14.63 -5.21 -15.92
N ARG A 128 14.52 -3.94 -15.62
CA ARG A 128 13.78 -3.32 -14.52
C ARG A 128 12.29 -3.69 -14.46
N TYR A 129 11.75 -4.38 -15.46
CA TYR A 129 10.32 -4.67 -15.59
C TYR A 129 9.83 -5.89 -14.81
N LEU A 130 10.69 -6.73 -14.26
CA LEU A 130 10.30 -8.04 -13.77
C LEU A 130 10.08 -8.13 -12.26
N VAL A 131 10.58 -7.18 -11.48
CA VAL A 131 10.40 -7.16 -10.03
C VAL A 131 9.92 -5.77 -9.62
N ARG A 132 8.63 -5.64 -9.43
CA ARG A 132 7.96 -4.45 -8.92
C ARG A 132 7.27 -4.79 -7.62
N ASN A 133 7.29 -3.87 -6.70
CA ASN A 133 6.48 -3.99 -5.49
C ASN A 133 5.35 -2.97 -5.54
N HIS A 134 4.19 -3.39 -6.06
CA HIS A 134 3.02 -2.54 -6.22
C HIS A 134 2.17 -2.42 -4.95
N GLN A 135 2.77 -2.69 -3.80
CA GLN A 135 2.10 -2.59 -2.50
C GLN A 135 2.04 -1.14 -2.01
N LYS A 136 1.11 -0.86 -1.12
CA LYS A 136 0.91 0.40 -0.45
C LYS A 136 0.41 0.10 0.94
N PHE A 137 1.19 0.49 1.95
CA PHE A 137 0.75 0.38 3.33
C PHE A 137 1.53 1.30 4.26
N THR A 138 0.88 1.70 5.32
CA THR A 138 1.46 2.45 6.44
C THR A 138 1.09 1.73 7.73
N ILE A 139 2.09 1.30 8.50
CA ILE A 139 1.90 0.62 9.78
C ILE A 139 2.29 1.58 10.89
N ALA A 140 1.41 1.75 11.86
CA ALA A 140 1.65 2.54 13.07
C ALA A 140 1.78 1.62 14.28
N ASP A 141 2.92 1.71 14.98
CA ASP A 141 3.24 1.03 16.24
C ASP A 141 3.09 -0.51 16.20
N GLY A 142 3.10 -1.12 15.01
CA GLY A 142 2.81 -2.54 14.82
C GLY A 142 1.40 -2.96 15.25
N ALA A 143 0.50 -2.01 15.47
CA ALA A 143 -0.86 -2.22 15.98
C ALA A 143 -1.94 -1.93 14.95
N ARG A 144 -1.71 -0.99 14.04
CA ARG A 144 -2.64 -0.60 12.98
C ARG A 144 -1.93 -0.52 11.65
N VAL A 145 -2.62 -0.90 10.59
CA VAL A 145 -2.13 -0.76 9.22
C VAL A 145 -3.20 -0.15 8.33
N MET A 146 -2.83 0.86 7.55
CA MET A 146 -3.65 1.32 6.43
C MET A 146 -3.06 0.79 5.14
N THR A 147 -3.90 0.17 4.31
CA THR A 147 -3.52 -0.40 3.01
C THR A 147 -4.67 -0.24 2.01
N GLY A 148 -4.43 -0.55 0.74
CA GLY A 148 -5.46 -0.46 -0.32
C GLY A 148 -4.84 -0.28 -1.70
N GLY A 149 -5.61 0.26 -2.63
CA GLY A 149 -5.14 0.60 -3.97
C GLY A 149 -4.47 1.97 -4.06
N ALA A 150 -4.83 2.91 -3.16
CA ALA A 150 -4.37 4.29 -3.21
C ALA A 150 -2.87 4.43 -2.94
N ASN A 151 -2.18 5.11 -3.87
CA ASN A 151 -0.84 5.64 -3.65
C ASN A 151 -0.90 7.02 -2.98
N VAL A 152 0.24 7.65 -2.77
CA VAL A 152 0.33 9.02 -2.25
C VAL A 152 0.49 9.97 -3.43
N SER A 153 -0.65 10.51 -3.90
CA SER A 153 -0.73 11.53 -4.95
C SER A 153 -2.12 12.17 -4.93
N ASP A 154 -2.22 13.43 -5.36
CA ASP A 154 -3.46 14.20 -5.41
C ASP A 154 -4.60 13.45 -6.11
N HIS A 155 -4.32 12.72 -7.19
CA HIS A 155 -5.32 11.95 -7.92
C HIS A 155 -6.02 10.88 -7.09
N TYR A 156 -5.35 10.29 -6.10
CA TYR A 156 -5.96 9.29 -5.21
C TYR A 156 -6.78 9.91 -4.08
N PHE A 157 -6.58 11.20 -3.82
CA PHE A 157 -7.20 11.90 -2.69
C PHE A 157 -8.18 13.00 -3.11
N ALA A 158 -8.22 13.36 -4.39
CA ALA A 158 -9.18 14.31 -4.94
C ALA A 158 -10.62 13.75 -4.94
N THR A 159 -11.60 14.64 -5.06
CA THR A 159 -13.00 14.25 -5.26
C THR A 159 -13.24 13.81 -6.70
N PRO A 160 -14.31 13.04 -6.98
CA PRO A 160 -14.69 12.72 -8.37
C PRO A 160 -14.90 13.97 -9.24
N ALA A 161 -15.39 15.08 -8.66
CA ALA A 161 -15.56 16.36 -9.35
C ALA A 161 -14.22 16.99 -9.76
N ASP A 162 -13.15 16.70 -9.02
CA ASP A 162 -11.79 17.16 -9.26
C ASP A 162 -10.93 16.11 -10.01
N ASN A 163 -11.57 15.19 -10.72
CA ASN A 163 -10.94 14.05 -11.43
C ASN A 163 -10.17 13.10 -10.50
N GLY A 164 -10.60 12.96 -9.26
CA GLY A 164 -10.09 11.94 -8.34
C GLY A 164 -10.37 10.53 -8.82
N TRP A 165 -9.43 9.63 -8.57
CA TRP A 165 -9.58 8.23 -8.93
C TRP A 165 -10.46 7.49 -7.93
N CYS A 166 -11.34 6.64 -8.45
CA CYS A 166 -12.10 5.68 -7.64
C CYS A 166 -11.13 4.64 -7.08
N ASP A 167 -11.01 4.59 -5.76
CA ASP A 167 -10.13 3.66 -5.06
C ASP A 167 -10.68 3.37 -3.66
N LEU A 168 -10.08 2.41 -2.97
CA LEU A 168 -10.46 2.02 -1.63
C LEU A 168 -9.23 1.85 -0.75
N SER A 169 -9.25 2.49 0.41
CA SER A 169 -8.29 2.20 1.48
C SER A 169 -9.00 1.58 2.67
N VAL A 170 -8.29 0.77 3.41
CA VAL A 170 -8.76 0.14 4.63
C VAL A 170 -7.72 0.30 5.74
N GLU A 171 -8.15 0.78 6.89
CA GLU A 171 -7.37 0.69 8.13
C GLU A 171 -7.78 -0.57 8.88
N ILE A 172 -6.80 -1.33 9.35
CA ILE A 172 -7.00 -2.63 9.99
C ILE A 172 -6.31 -2.61 11.35
N GLU A 173 -7.04 -2.99 12.38
CA GLU A 173 -6.52 -3.35 13.70
C GLU A 173 -6.73 -4.85 13.93
N GLY A 174 -5.76 -5.54 14.51
CA GLY A 174 -5.88 -6.96 14.83
C GLY A 174 -4.67 -7.80 14.41
N PRO A 175 -4.74 -9.12 14.60
CA PRO A 175 -3.58 -10.02 14.46
C PRO A 175 -2.86 -9.98 13.10
N VAL A 176 -3.56 -9.65 12.01
CA VAL A 176 -2.94 -9.57 10.67
C VAL A 176 -1.87 -8.48 10.55
N VAL A 177 -1.91 -7.46 11.42
CA VAL A 177 -0.92 -6.36 11.39
C VAL A 177 0.50 -6.89 11.59
N ALA A 178 0.68 -7.91 12.44
CA ALA A 178 1.97 -8.56 12.63
C ALA A 178 2.55 -9.16 11.33
N GLN A 179 1.68 -9.61 10.41
CA GLN A 179 2.13 -10.11 9.11
C GLN A 179 2.65 -8.95 8.22
N PHE A 180 2.01 -7.78 8.25
CA PHE A 180 2.51 -6.58 7.55
C PHE A 180 3.86 -6.13 8.11
N THR A 181 4.01 -6.04 9.43
CA THR A 181 5.27 -5.69 10.09
C THR A 181 6.40 -6.66 9.70
N ARG A 182 6.12 -7.97 9.75
CA ARG A 182 7.08 -8.98 9.30
C ARG A 182 7.45 -8.80 7.83
N TRP A 183 6.47 -8.54 6.98
CA TRP A 183 6.71 -8.32 5.55
C TRP A 183 7.55 -7.07 5.31
N PHE A 184 7.25 -5.96 5.99
CA PHE A 184 8.06 -4.75 5.90
C PHE A 184 9.52 -5.00 6.31
N ALA A 185 9.75 -5.75 7.39
CA ALA A 185 11.11 -6.11 7.85
C ALA A 185 11.89 -6.89 6.77
N LEU A 186 11.23 -7.80 6.05
CA LEU A 186 11.83 -8.51 4.93
C LEU A 186 12.20 -7.58 3.77
N LEU A 187 11.31 -6.64 3.41
CA LEU A 187 11.56 -5.63 2.39
C LEU A 187 12.72 -4.70 2.80
N ALA A 188 12.72 -4.22 4.04
CA ALA A 188 13.79 -3.37 4.58
C ALA A 188 15.14 -4.08 4.55
N SER A 189 15.18 -5.37 4.92
CA SER A 189 16.40 -6.16 4.84
C SER A 189 16.90 -6.36 3.40
N TRP A 190 15.99 -6.45 2.43
CA TRP A 190 16.37 -6.54 1.01
C TRP A 190 16.96 -5.24 0.51
N VAL A 191 16.36 -4.10 0.85
CA VAL A 191 16.84 -2.77 0.49
C VAL A 191 18.21 -2.49 1.12
N ALA A 192 18.42 -2.84 2.39
CA ALA A 192 19.71 -2.69 3.07
C ALA A 192 20.85 -3.48 2.40
N ASN A 193 20.53 -4.58 1.69
CA ASN A 193 21.50 -5.40 0.97
C ASN A 193 21.60 -5.05 -0.53
N ALA A 194 21.14 -3.87 -0.95
CA ALA A 194 21.12 -3.45 -2.36
C ALA A 194 22.50 -3.43 -3.02
N GLU A 195 23.57 -3.32 -2.24
CA GLU A 195 24.98 -3.32 -2.71
C GLU A 195 25.55 -4.71 -2.99
N ALA A 196 24.85 -5.79 -2.62
CA ALA A 196 25.34 -7.17 -2.74
C ALA A 196 25.47 -7.69 -4.19
N GLY A 197 25.27 -6.83 -5.19
CA GLY A 197 25.30 -7.17 -6.61
C GLY A 197 24.15 -8.09 -7.04
N ARG A 198 24.04 -8.35 -8.35
CA ARG A 198 22.93 -9.11 -8.96
C ARG A 198 22.69 -10.48 -8.31
N THR A 199 23.74 -11.24 -8.09
CA THR A 199 23.64 -12.61 -7.55
C THR A 199 23.22 -12.59 -6.07
N GLY A 200 23.73 -11.64 -5.29
CA GLY A 200 23.36 -11.46 -3.88
C GLY A 200 21.90 -11.04 -3.72
N GLN A 201 21.43 -10.11 -4.54
CA GLN A 201 20.04 -9.66 -4.52
C GLN A 201 19.08 -10.79 -4.92
N LEU A 202 19.38 -11.60 -5.94
CA LEU A 202 18.56 -12.76 -6.31
C LEU A 202 18.51 -13.81 -5.21
N ARG A 203 19.64 -14.05 -4.54
CA ARG A 203 19.67 -14.96 -3.39
C ARG A 203 18.79 -14.44 -2.28
N ARG A 204 18.95 -13.18 -1.90
CA ARG A 204 18.14 -12.55 -0.84
C ARG A 204 16.64 -12.56 -1.16
N LEU A 205 16.24 -12.29 -2.40
CA LEU A 205 14.85 -12.36 -2.82
C LEU A 205 14.27 -13.79 -2.67
N ARG A 206 15.03 -14.81 -3.03
CA ARG A 206 14.63 -16.21 -2.78
C ARG A 206 14.49 -16.53 -1.30
N ASP A 207 15.39 -15.99 -0.48
CA ASP A 207 15.36 -16.19 0.97
C ASP A 207 14.14 -15.50 1.56
N ILE A 208 13.82 -14.28 1.14
CA ILE A 208 12.60 -13.55 1.53
C ILE A 208 11.34 -14.36 1.20
N VAL A 209 11.25 -14.90 -0.03
CA VAL A 209 10.10 -15.72 -0.42
C VAL A 209 10.01 -16.98 0.44
N ARG A 210 11.14 -17.64 0.72
CA ARG A 210 11.16 -18.81 1.61
C ARG A 210 10.80 -18.46 3.05
N GLU A 211 11.34 -17.36 3.58
CA GLU A 211 11.03 -16.87 4.91
C GLU A 211 9.55 -16.50 5.03
N TRP A 212 8.95 -15.98 3.96
CA TRP A 212 7.52 -15.68 3.92
C TRP A 212 6.66 -16.94 3.82
N ASP A 213 6.97 -17.84 2.87
CA ASP A 213 6.22 -19.08 2.64
C ASP A 213 6.41 -20.14 3.74
N GLY A 214 7.60 -20.20 4.34
CA GLY A 214 7.99 -21.18 5.36
C GLY A 214 7.83 -20.71 6.80
N GLY A 215 7.50 -19.42 6.98
CA GLY A 215 7.22 -18.91 8.31
C GLY A 215 5.93 -19.52 8.86
N PRO A 216 5.87 -19.76 10.16
CA PRO A 216 4.64 -20.21 10.76
C PRO A 216 3.56 -19.19 10.35
N ASN A 217 2.49 -19.67 9.74
CA ASN A 217 1.20 -19.02 9.80
C ASN A 217 0.78 -19.08 11.27
N GLU A 218 1.50 -18.31 12.11
CA GLU A 218 1.37 -18.38 13.58
C GLU A 218 -0.05 -18.09 14.04
N ASN A 219 -0.84 -17.51 13.16
CA ASN A 219 -2.27 -17.42 13.36
C ASN A 219 -2.94 -17.93 12.09
N GLY A 220 -3.28 -19.21 12.03
CA GLY A 220 -4.13 -19.80 11.01
C GLY A 220 -5.54 -19.19 11.00
N GLY A 221 -5.63 -17.90 11.28
CA GLY A 221 -6.84 -17.10 11.31
C GLY A 221 -7.43 -16.91 9.91
N PRO A 222 -8.70 -16.53 9.85
CA PRO A 222 -9.42 -16.31 8.59
C PRO A 222 -8.94 -15.09 7.81
N VAL A 223 -8.17 -14.17 8.42
CA VAL A 223 -7.58 -12.99 7.78
C VAL A 223 -6.08 -13.20 7.59
N ARG A 224 -5.59 -13.01 6.36
CA ARG A 224 -4.18 -13.23 6.00
C ARG A 224 -3.70 -12.20 4.99
N LEU A 225 -2.45 -11.78 5.13
CA LEU A 225 -1.74 -11.04 4.08
C LEU A 225 -1.25 -12.03 3.02
N LEU A 226 -1.77 -11.90 1.80
CA LEU A 226 -1.31 -12.66 0.66
C LEU A 226 -0.31 -11.82 -0.14
N VAL A 227 0.92 -12.30 -0.25
CA VAL A 227 1.95 -11.66 -1.06
C VAL A 227 2.09 -12.45 -2.35
N GLY A 228 1.74 -11.83 -3.48
CA GLY A 228 1.89 -12.39 -4.82
C GLY A 228 3.17 -11.88 -5.50
N GLY A 229 3.71 -12.67 -6.45
CA GLY A 229 4.85 -12.24 -7.24
C GLY A 229 5.43 -13.37 -8.11
N PRO A 230 6.34 -13.04 -9.05
CA PRO A 230 6.85 -14.00 -10.03
C PRO A 230 7.68 -15.15 -9.44
N LEU A 231 8.09 -15.07 -8.19
CA LEU A 231 8.86 -16.09 -7.48
C LEU A 231 8.02 -16.87 -6.45
N VAL A 232 6.79 -16.47 -6.20
CA VAL A 232 5.88 -17.20 -5.31
C VAL A 232 5.32 -18.40 -6.08
N ARG A 233 5.88 -19.59 -5.82
CA ARG A 233 5.55 -20.83 -6.55
C ARG A 233 4.19 -21.44 -6.22
N LYS A 234 3.64 -21.15 -5.07
CA LYS A 234 2.29 -21.56 -4.69
C LYS A 234 1.36 -20.40 -4.94
N GLY A 235 0.82 -20.35 -6.16
CA GLY A 235 -0.19 -19.37 -6.50
C GLY A 235 -1.38 -19.51 -5.56
N HIS A 236 -1.64 -18.49 -4.77
CA HIS A 236 -2.85 -18.39 -3.96
C HIS A 236 -4.11 -18.07 -4.80
N TRP A 237 -4.02 -18.31 -6.10
CA TRP A 237 -5.08 -18.08 -7.09
C TRP A 237 -5.74 -19.39 -7.56
N ALA A 238 -5.80 -20.40 -6.72
CA ALA A 238 -6.53 -21.63 -7.00
C ALA A 238 -7.74 -21.75 -6.07
#